data_70ad6f1f59f29d01fb8d78c54ea786a3
#
_entry.id   70ad6f1f59f29d01fb8d78c54ea786a3
#
_cell.length_a   1.000
_cell.length_b   1.000
_cell.length_c   1.000
_cell.angle_alpha   90.00
_cell.angle_beta   90.00
_cell.angle_gamma   90.00
#
_symmetry.space_group_name_H-M   'P 1'
#
loop_
_entity.id
_entity.type
_entity.pdbx_description
1 polymer ?
#
loop_
_entity_poly.entity_id
_entity_poly.type
_entity_poly.pdbx_seq_one_letter_code
_entity_poly.pdbx_strand_id
1 'polypeptide(L)'
;MRRSGGRAVRRTGRISAASQSACPAVRLSVAFLLSCTPITTRPDFRPDPRALVVILDARPERVTAALDSLVPAESLEVAHSNVRDGYVETAWHDTQARRPRHHEREIGNLAATVKIRFWADPWVPGQTRLTVEPVYRPRSDPSRPERNLEVIVSKEHDGYKIAQRFVDKLKERFGVPKAAQEEGRPTPPPSPSPTPP
;
A
#
# COMPACT_ATOMS: atom_id res chain seq x y z
N MET A 1 61.15 4.86 5.07
CA MET A 1 62.16 5.36 4.11
C MET A 1 61.49 5.75 2.80
N ARG A 2 61.88 6.97 2.30
CA ARG A 2 61.55 7.68 1.02
C ARG A 2 60.10 8.13 0.87
N ARG A 3 59.73 9.41 1.01
CA ARG A 3 60.09 10.75 0.45
C ARG A 3 60.10 10.79 -1.08
N SER A 4 59.13 11.55 -1.61
CA SER A 4 59.25 12.71 -2.53
C SER A 4 57.89 12.97 -3.16
N GLY A 5 57.32 14.15 -3.28
CA GLY A 5 57.92 15.46 -3.48
C GLY A 5 57.54 15.99 -4.86
N GLY A 6 56.84 17.12 -4.90
CA GLY A 6 56.75 18.01 -6.06
C GLY A 6 55.40 17.96 -6.79
N ARG A 7 54.79 19.04 -7.30
CA ARG A 7 55.24 20.41 -7.56
C ARG A 7 53.97 21.23 -7.88
N ALA A 8 53.89 22.39 -7.34
CA ALA A 8 52.95 23.44 -7.72
C ALA A 8 53.25 23.95 -9.12
N VAL A 9 52.20 24.20 -9.91
CA VAL A 9 52.27 25.07 -11.08
C VAL A 9 51.17 26.12 -10.97
N ARG A 10 51.62 27.33 -10.57
CA ARG A 10 50.86 28.59 -10.79
C ARG A 10 50.94 28.91 -12.28
N ARG A 11 49.77 29.15 -12.89
CA ARG A 11 49.70 29.93 -14.13
C ARG A 11 48.71 31.09 -13.92
N THR A 12 49.30 32.26 -13.76
CA THR A 12 48.69 33.57 -13.93
C THR A 12 48.48 33.78 -15.42
N GLY A 13 47.24 34.06 -15.82
CA GLY A 13 46.89 34.50 -17.16
C GLY A 13 45.91 35.71 -17.05
N ARG A 14 46.49 36.91 -17.17
CA ARG A 14 45.76 38.13 -17.52
C ARG A 14 45.22 37.98 -18.95
N ILE A 15 44.00 38.47 -19.22
CA ILE A 15 43.59 39.07 -20.49
C ILE A 15 42.25 39.77 -20.24
N SER A 16 42.25 41.04 -20.23
CA SER A 16 41.73 42.02 -21.24
C SER A 16 40.21 42.11 -21.32
N ALA A 17 39.77 43.30 -20.94
CA ALA A 17 38.47 43.88 -21.20
C ALA A 17 38.23 44.07 -22.73
N ALA A 18 37.05 43.69 -23.20
CA ALA A 18 36.49 44.20 -24.44
C ALA A 18 34.96 44.19 -24.44
N SER A 19 34.45 45.38 -24.56
CA SER A 19 33.22 45.84 -25.24
C SER A 19 31.87 45.22 -24.87
N GLN A 20 31.12 46.09 -24.25
CA GLN A 20 29.68 46.10 -24.11
C GLN A 20 29.00 46.07 -25.48
N SER A 21 28.20 45.07 -25.73
CA SER A 21 27.19 45.11 -26.80
C SER A 21 25.85 44.85 -26.11
N ALA A 22 25.06 45.90 -25.99
CA ALA A 22 23.72 45.90 -25.44
C ALA A 22 22.77 45.22 -26.43
N CYS A 23 22.40 43.96 -26.17
CA CYS A 23 21.21 43.37 -26.79
C CYS A 23 20.07 43.38 -25.76
N PRO A 24 18.86 43.83 -26.15
CA PRO A 24 17.71 43.77 -25.27
C PRO A 24 17.37 42.31 -25.03
N ALA A 25 17.64 41.86 -23.83
CA ALA A 25 17.29 40.49 -23.38
C ALA A 25 15.76 40.38 -23.32
N VAL A 26 15.20 39.75 -24.34
CA VAL A 26 13.88 39.15 -24.27
C VAL A 26 13.95 38.08 -23.17
N ARG A 27 13.50 38.43 -21.97
CA ARG A 27 13.31 37.49 -20.87
C ARG A 27 12.14 36.58 -21.22
N LEU A 28 12.41 35.51 -21.97
CA LEU A 28 11.55 34.36 -22.01
C LEU A 28 11.66 33.68 -20.63
N SER A 29 10.80 34.11 -19.72
CA SER A 29 10.55 33.35 -18.47
C SER A 29 9.81 32.09 -18.88
N VAL A 30 10.58 31.07 -19.28
CA VAL A 30 10.07 29.69 -19.34
C VAL A 30 9.87 29.26 -17.89
N ALA A 31 8.67 29.53 -17.39
CA ALA A 31 8.18 28.90 -16.17
C ALA A 31 8.10 27.40 -16.47
N PHE A 32 9.17 26.67 -16.17
CA PHE A 32 9.12 25.23 -15.99
C PHE A 32 8.18 24.99 -14.82
N LEU A 33 6.90 24.81 -15.13
CA LEU A 33 5.96 24.14 -14.23
C LEU A 33 6.49 22.72 -14.09
N LEU A 34 7.40 22.52 -13.15
CA LEU A 34 7.73 21.23 -12.60
C LEU A 34 6.44 20.71 -11.99
N SER A 35 5.62 20.06 -12.82
CA SER A 35 4.53 19.21 -12.35
C SER A 35 5.18 18.09 -11.53
N CYS A 36 5.41 18.36 -10.25
CA CYS A 36 5.69 17.32 -9.29
C CYS A 36 4.42 16.46 -9.20
N THR A 37 4.26 15.51 -10.12
CA THR A 37 3.30 14.44 -9.93
C THR A 37 3.73 13.72 -8.66
N PRO A 38 2.90 13.67 -7.61
CA PRO A 38 3.26 12.94 -6.42
C PRO A 38 3.50 11.49 -6.83
N ILE A 39 4.71 11.00 -6.56
CA ILE A 39 5.02 9.59 -6.76
C ILE A 39 4.20 8.84 -5.74
N THR A 40 3.10 8.22 -6.19
CA THR A 40 2.34 7.31 -5.36
C THR A 40 3.01 5.93 -5.43
N THR A 41 3.13 5.27 -4.29
CA THR A 41 3.58 3.88 -4.20
C THR A 41 2.40 2.92 -4.17
N ARG A 42 1.20 3.47 -4.17
CA ARG A 42 -0.03 2.71 -4.25
C ARG A 42 -0.17 2.09 -5.64
N PRO A 43 -0.48 0.79 -5.74
CA PRO A 43 -0.74 0.14 -7.03
C PRO A 43 -1.89 0.82 -7.77
N ASP A 44 -1.79 0.91 -9.09
CA ASP A 44 -2.79 1.49 -9.99
C ASP A 44 -4.00 0.55 -10.25
N PHE A 45 -3.94 -0.69 -9.80
CA PHE A 45 -5.03 -1.64 -9.92
C PHE A 45 -6.01 -1.57 -8.75
N ARG A 46 -7.26 -1.96 -9.02
CA ARG A 46 -8.31 -2.04 -7.98
C ARG A 46 -8.25 -3.37 -7.24
N PRO A 47 -8.62 -3.39 -5.94
CA PRO A 47 -8.81 -4.63 -5.20
C PRO A 47 -9.86 -5.54 -5.86
N ASP A 48 -9.73 -6.86 -5.65
CA ASP A 48 -10.76 -7.81 -6.07
C ASP A 48 -12.10 -7.51 -5.37
N PRO A 49 -13.23 -7.54 -6.08
CA PRO A 49 -14.56 -7.31 -5.47
C PRO A 49 -14.91 -8.25 -4.32
N ARG A 50 -14.23 -9.42 -4.23
CA ARG A 50 -14.42 -10.41 -3.16
C ARG A 50 -13.54 -10.13 -1.94
N ALA A 51 -12.69 -9.09 -1.96
CA ALA A 51 -11.89 -8.68 -0.83
C ALA A 51 -12.75 -8.33 0.38
N LEU A 52 -12.20 -8.48 1.59
CA LEU A 52 -12.85 -8.08 2.83
C LEU A 52 -12.97 -6.55 2.87
N VAL A 53 -14.15 -6.04 3.17
CA VAL A 53 -14.38 -4.60 3.30
C VAL A 53 -14.97 -4.30 4.68
N VAL A 54 -14.46 -3.27 5.33
CA VAL A 54 -14.97 -2.77 6.61
C VAL A 54 -14.88 -1.24 6.65
N ILE A 55 -15.87 -0.62 7.29
CA ILE A 55 -15.83 0.82 7.61
C ILE A 55 -15.36 0.96 9.06
N LEU A 56 -14.36 1.82 9.26
CA LEU A 56 -13.76 2.09 10.57
C LEU A 56 -13.95 3.56 10.95
N ASP A 57 -14.19 3.82 12.23
CA ASP A 57 -14.36 5.17 12.76
C ASP A 57 -13.01 5.83 13.07
N ALA A 58 -12.20 5.97 12.04
CA ALA A 58 -10.88 6.59 12.10
C ALA A 58 -10.48 7.11 10.72
N ARG A 59 -9.57 8.09 10.68
CA ARG A 59 -9.00 8.60 9.41
C ARG A 59 -8.05 7.57 8.78
N PRO A 60 -7.90 7.57 7.44
CA PRO A 60 -7.04 6.62 6.72
C PRO A 60 -5.60 6.56 7.25
N GLU A 61 -5.01 7.70 7.58
CA GLU A 61 -3.63 7.78 8.06
C GLU A 61 -3.46 7.05 9.40
N ARG A 62 -4.48 7.13 10.28
CA ARG A 62 -4.46 6.43 11.58
C ARG A 62 -4.61 4.93 11.42
N VAL A 63 -5.47 4.51 10.48
CA VAL A 63 -5.67 3.08 10.15
C VAL A 63 -4.40 2.51 9.55
N THR A 64 -3.79 3.21 8.60
CA THR A 64 -2.54 2.77 7.95
C THR A 64 -1.37 2.70 8.94
N ALA A 65 -1.20 3.70 9.79
CA ALA A 65 -0.18 3.67 10.84
C ALA A 65 -0.41 2.55 11.87
N ALA A 66 -1.68 2.19 12.13
CA ALA A 66 -1.99 1.04 12.97
C ALA A 66 -1.61 -0.28 12.29
N LEU A 67 -1.84 -0.41 10.98
CA LEU A 67 -1.43 -1.57 10.20
C LEU A 67 0.08 -1.76 10.20
N ASP A 68 0.88 -0.69 10.07
CA ASP A 68 2.34 -0.75 10.16
C ASP A 68 2.84 -1.37 11.48
N SER A 69 2.08 -1.19 12.57
CA SER A 69 2.40 -1.79 13.86
C SER A 69 1.83 -3.20 14.01
N LEU A 70 0.63 -3.45 13.47
CA LEU A 70 -0.08 -4.72 13.61
C LEU A 70 0.52 -5.83 12.73
N VAL A 71 0.99 -5.48 11.51
CA VAL A 71 1.55 -6.48 10.58
C VAL A 71 2.75 -7.20 11.19
N PRO A 72 3.78 -6.51 11.73
CA PRO A 72 4.88 -7.20 12.42
C PRO A 72 4.44 -7.93 13.70
N ALA A 73 3.44 -7.42 14.43
CA ALA A 73 2.91 -8.08 15.63
C ALA A 73 2.24 -9.44 15.33
N GLU A 74 1.74 -9.63 14.10
CA GLU A 74 1.24 -10.92 13.60
C GLU A 74 2.32 -11.78 12.95
N SER A 75 3.60 -11.44 13.13
CA SER A 75 4.75 -12.14 12.53
C SER A 75 4.76 -12.12 11.00
N LEU A 76 4.14 -11.11 10.41
CA LEU A 76 4.23 -10.83 8.98
C LEU A 76 5.25 -9.71 8.74
N GLU A 77 5.90 -9.74 7.58
CA GLU A 77 6.81 -8.69 7.16
C GLU A 77 6.09 -7.69 6.27
N VAL A 78 6.32 -6.40 6.49
CA VAL A 78 5.84 -5.32 5.63
C VAL A 78 6.77 -5.21 4.42
N ALA A 79 6.25 -5.49 3.23
CA ALA A 79 6.99 -5.28 1.98
C ALA A 79 6.88 -3.84 1.50
N HIS A 80 5.71 -3.23 1.73
CA HIS A 80 5.40 -1.89 1.27
C HIS A 80 4.45 -1.19 2.21
N SER A 81 4.75 0.04 2.56
CA SER A 81 3.84 0.87 3.35
C SER A 81 3.93 2.31 2.92
N ASN A 82 2.78 2.95 2.78
CA ASN A 82 2.67 4.38 2.56
C ASN A 82 1.44 4.94 3.29
N VAL A 83 1.70 5.56 4.43
CA VAL A 83 0.66 6.15 5.28
C VAL A 83 -0.11 7.24 4.55
N ARG A 84 0.56 8.03 3.70
CA ARG A 84 -0.07 9.12 2.94
C ARG A 84 -1.04 8.60 1.89
N ASP A 85 -0.66 7.51 1.22
CA ASP A 85 -1.47 6.92 0.15
C ASP A 85 -2.49 5.91 0.70
N GLY A 86 -2.48 5.64 2.01
CA GLY A 86 -3.38 4.69 2.63
C GLY A 86 -3.18 3.24 2.17
N TYR A 87 -1.94 2.83 1.93
CA TYR A 87 -1.63 1.51 1.40
C TYR A 87 -0.58 0.77 2.22
N VAL A 88 -0.84 -0.50 2.52
CA VAL A 88 0.13 -1.43 3.12
C VAL A 88 0.07 -2.75 2.38
N GLU A 89 1.23 -3.36 2.13
CA GLU A 89 1.37 -4.69 1.53
C GLU A 89 2.36 -5.51 2.34
N THR A 90 2.02 -6.76 2.62
CA THR A 90 2.94 -7.69 3.27
C THR A 90 3.87 -8.35 2.26
N ALA A 91 5.03 -8.79 2.70
CA ALA A 91 5.81 -9.78 1.95
C ALA A 91 5.01 -11.09 1.82
N TRP A 92 5.44 -11.95 0.89
CA TRP A 92 4.90 -13.29 0.81
C TRP A 92 5.19 -14.05 2.10
N HIS A 93 4.16 -14.62 2.70
CA HIS A 93 4.24 -15.33 3.97
C HIS A 93 3.76 -16.78 3.81
N ASP A 94 4.56 -17.72 4.27
CA ASP A 94 4.17 -19.14 4.34
C ASP A 94 3.37 -19.40 5.61
N THR A 95 2.07 -19.65 5.47
CA THR A 95 1.15 -19.84 6.59
C THR A 95 1.43 -21.13 7.38
N GLN A 96 2.02 -22.15 6.76
CA GLN A 96 2.39 -23.41 7.40
C GLN A 96 3.73 -23.30 8.13
N ALA A 97 4.75 -22.75 7.46
CA ALA A 97 6.06 -22.54 8.07
C ALA A 97 6.11 -21.31 9.00
N ARG A 98 5.09 -20.46 8.99
CA ARG A 98 4.96 -19.22 9.78
C ARG A 98 6.17 -18.31 9.65
N ARG A 99 6.66 -18.13 8.43
CA ARG A 99 7.81 -17.29 8.13
C ARG A 99 7.63 -16.54 6.81
N PRO A 100 8.26 -15.35 6.67
CA PRO A 100 8.29 -14.65 5.39
C PRO A 100 9.09 -15.44 4.35
N ARG A 101 8.74 -15.24 3.08
CA ARG A 101 9.49 -15.79 1.95
C ARG A 101 10.18 -14.67 1.20
N HIS A 102 11.51 -14.70 1.20
CA HIS A 102 12.32 -13.68 0.55
C HIS A 102 12.72 -14.05 -0.90
N HIS A 103 12.63 -15.32 -1.27
CA HIS A 103 13.09 -15.78 -2.59
C HIS A 103 12.07 -16.71 -3.25
N GLU A 104 11.80 -16.47 -4.52
CA GLU A 104 10.95 -17.33 -5.36
C GLU A 104 11.48 -18.76 -5.51
N ARG A 105 12.79 -18.97 -5.33
CA ARG A 105 13.45 -20.28 -5.44
C ARG A 105 13.15 -21.22 -4.26
N GLU A 106 12.68 -20.70 -3.16
CA GLU A 106 12.12 -21.53 -2.10
C GLU A 106 10.72 -22.01 -2.51
N ILE A 107 10.67 -22.91 -3.49
CA ILE A 107 9.43 -23.55 -3.96
C ILE A 107 8.92 -24.48 -2.85
N GLY A 108 8.32 -23.88 -1.85
CA GLY A 108 7.48 -24.57 -0.92
C GLY A 108 6.05 -24.66 -1.44
N ASN A 109 5.12 -24.95 -0.57
CA ASN A 109 3.71 -25.01 -0.92
C ASN A 109 3.18 -23.62 -1.32
N LEU A 110 3.10 -23.36 -2.62
CA LEU A 110 2.57 -22.09 -3.17
C LEU A 110 1.15 -21.83 -2.67
N ALA A 111 0.35 -22.89 -2.49
CA ALA A 111 -1.01 -22.78 -1.98
C ALA A 111 -1.07 -22.30 -0.52
N ALA A 112 -0.01 -22.51 0.26
CA ALA A 112 0.10 -22.01 1.63
C ALA A 112 0.78 -20.64 1.73
N THR A 113 1.25 -20.08 0.61
CA THR A 113 1.97 -18.81 0.60
C THR A 113 1.01 -17.68 0.24
N VAL A 114 0.86 -16.72 1.15
CA VAL A 114 -0.10 -15.61 1.02
C VAL A 114 0.60 -14.26 1.07
N LYS A 115 -0.01 -13.29 0.42
CA LYS A 115 0.30 -11.86 0.51
C LYS A 115 -1.00 -11.15 0.88
N ILE A 116 -0.94 -10.15 1.73
CA ILE A 116 -2.11 -9.38 2.13
C ILE A 116 -1.88 -7.93 1.77
N ARG A 117 -2.85 -7.34 1.09
CA ARG A 117 -2.88 -5.92 0.74
C ARG A 117 -4.00 -5.23 1.48
N PHE A 118 -3.71 -4.02 1.91
CA PHE A 118 -4.64 -3.17 2.65
C PHE A 118 -4.76 -1.83 1.93
N TRP A 119 -6.00 -1.44 1.62
CA TRP A 119 -6.33 -0.13 1.09
C TRP A 119 -7.21 0.60 2.10
N ALA A 120 -6.68 1.67 2.68
CA ALA A 120 -7.38 2.55 3.59
C ALA A 120 -7.85 3.79 2.83
N ASP A 121 -9.06 3.74 2.29
CA ASP A 121 -9.64 4.83 1.51
C ASP A 121 -10.50 5.73 2.41
N PRO A 122 -10.50 7.06 2.21
CA PRO A 122 -11.45 7.93 2.88
C PRO A 122 -12.88 7.54 2.46
N TRP A 123 -13.77 7.42 3.44
CA TRP A 123 -15.19 7.11 3.20
C TRP A 123 -16.07 8.34 3.38
N VAL A 124 -16.30 8.73 4.60
CA VAL A 124 -16.89 10.01 4.97
C VAL A 124 -15.96 10.74 5.93
N PRO A 125 -16.14 12.03 6.24
CA PRO A 125 -15.27 12.76 7.14
C PRO A 125 -15.02 12.01 8.46
N GLY A 126 -13.77 11.68 8.73
CA GLY A 126 -13.34 10.95 9.93
C GLY A 126 -13.38 9.43 9.84
N GLN A 127 -13.90 8.85 8.76
CA GLN A 127 -14.03 7.41 8.58
C GLN A 127 -13.19 6.88 7.43
N THR A 128 -12.87 5.61 7.50
CA THR A 128 -12.08 4.88 6.50
C THR A 128 -12.84 3.66 6.01
N ARG A 129 -12.89 3.50 4.71
CA ARG A 129 -13.21 2.23 4.07
C ARG A 129 -11.91 1.44 3.93
N LEU A 130 -11.74 0.43 4.77
CA LEU A 130 -10.61 -0.48 4.67
C LEU A 130 -10.98 -1.67 3.80
N THR A 131 -10.21 -1.90 2.75
CA THR A 131 -10.30 -3.11 1.92
C THR A 131 -9.07 -3.97 2.20
N VAL A 132 -9.29 -5.25 2.51
CA VAL A 132 -8.24 -6.22 2.81
C VAL A 132 -8.30 -7.35 1.80
N GLU A 133 -7.26 -7.49 1.00
CA GLU A 133 -7.16 -8.46 -0.10
C GLU A 133 -6.07 -9.50 0.21
N PRO A 134 -6.42 -10.65 0.78
CA PRO A 134 -5.49 -11.77 0.90
C PRO A 134 -5.43 -12.53 -0.43
N VAL A 135 -4.24 -12.68 -0.99
CA VAL A 135 -4.01 -13.38 -2.26
C VAL A 135 -2.95 -14.45 -2.11
N TYR A 136 -3.01 -15.47 -2.98
CA TYR A 136 -1.98 -16.49 -3.14
C TYR A 136 -1.70 -16.72 -4.62
N ARG A 137 -0.61 -17.44 -4.93
CA ARG A 137 -0.27 -17.84 -6.30
C ARG A 137 -0.38 -19.36 -6.41
N PRO A 138 -1.37 -19.90 -7.11
CA PRO A 138 -1.51 -21.35 -7.27
C PRO A 138 -0.40 -21.98 -8.12
N ARG A 139 0.31 -21.17 -8.90
CA ARG A 139 1.42 -21.59 -9.78
C ARG A 139 2.48 -20.48 -9.90
N SER A 140 3.70 -20.87 -10.24
CA SER A 140 4.77 -19.96 -10.66
C SER A 140 4.90 -20.00 -12.18
N ASP A 141 4.96 -18.84 -12.80
CA ASP A 141 5.19 -18.69 -14.24
C ASP A 141 6.03 -17.42 -14.46
N PRO A 142 7.35 -17.56 -14.66
CA PRO A 142 8.26 -16.42 -14.81
C PRO A 142 8.01 -15.61 -16.09
N SER A 143 7.23 -16.13 -17.03
CA SER A 143 6.86 -15.43 -18.28
C SER A 143 5.73 -14.43 -18.09
N ARG A 144 5.05 -14.42 -16.94
CA ARG A 144 3.91 -13.56 -16.64
C ARG A 144 4.19 -12.68 -15.44
N PRO A 145 3.66 -11.45 -15.41
CA PRO A 145 3.67 -10.62 -14.21
C PRO A 145 3.02 -11.35 -13.02
N GLU A 146 3.62 -11.24 -11.83
CA GLU A 146 3.10 -11.88 -10.61
C GLU A 146 1.61 -11.65 -10.40
N ARG A 147 1.16 -10.41 -10.59
CA ARG A 147 -0.24 -10.01 -10.41
C ARG A 147 -1.21 -10.86 -11.23
N ASN A 148 -0.84 -11.28 -12.42
CA ASN A 148 -1.69 -12.09 -13.29
C ASN A 148 -1.81 -13.55 -12.81
N LEU A 149 -0.99 -13.95 -11.86
CA LEU A 149 -0.98 -15.29 -11.26
C LEU A 149 -1.63 -15.29 -9.87
N GLU A 150 -1.92 -14.13 -9.32
CA GLU A 150 -2.53 -13.98 -8.01
C GLU A 150 -4.03 -14.28 -8.06
N VAL A 151 -4.48 -15.00 -7.06
CA VAL A 151 -5.88 -15.37 -6.86
C VAL A 151 -6.25 -15.02 -5.43
N ILE A 152 -7.44 -14.43 -5.23
CA ILE A 152 -7.94 -14.19 -3.89
C ILE A 152 -8.19 -15.51 -3.17
N VAL A 153 -7.81 -15.58 -1.89
CA VAL A 153 -7.97 -16.81 -1.09
C VAL A 153 -9.44 -17.07 -0.76
N SER A 154 -9.81 -18.34 -0.65
CA SER A 154 -11.14 -18.75 -0.15
C SER A 154 -11.26 -18.52 1.34
N LYS A 155 -12.49 -18.54 1.87
CA LYS A 155 -12.76 -18.34 3.30
C LYS A 155 -12.15 -19.42 4.20
N GLU A 156 -11.96 -20.61 3.67
CA GLU A 156 -11.38 -21.77 4.35
C GLU A 156 -9.85 -21.69 4.46
N HIS A 157 -9.23 -20.85 3.62
CA HIS A 157 -7.79 -20.72 3.54
C HIS A 157 -7.24 -19.97 4.78
N ASP A 158 -6.07 -20.37 5.26
CA ASP A 158 -5.46 -19.73 6.44
C ASP A 158 -5.13 -18.25 6.22
N GLY A 159 -4.80 -17.85 4.99
CA GLY A 159 -4.62 -16.45 4.61
C GLY A 159 -5.85 -15.59 4.82
N TYR A 160 -7.07 -16.14 4.60
CA TYR A 160 -8.31 -15.45 4.91
C TYR A 160 -8.49 -15.26 6.41
N LYS A 161 -8.19 -16.28 7.21
CA LYS A 161 -8.28 -16.21 8.68
C LYS A 161 -7.30 -15.16 9.24
N ILE A 162 -6.10 -15.05 8.64
CA ILE A 162 -5.14 -14.00 8.99
C ILE A 162 -5.72 -12.62 8.66
N ALA A 163 -6.23 -12.42 7.44
CA ALA A 163 -6.84 -11.17 7.02
C ALA A 163 -8.04 -10.77 7.91
N GLN A 164 -8.87 -11.76 8.29
CA GLN A 164 -9.99 -11.54 9.20
C GLN A 164 -9.55 -11.08 10.58
N ARG A 165 -8.46 -11.65 11.14
CA ARG A 165 -7.91 -11.18 12.43
C ARG A 165 -7.46 -9.73 12.39
N PHE A 166 -6.88 -9.26 11.28
CA PHE A 166 -6.56 -7.84 11.12
C PHE A 166 -7.81 -6.97 11.16
N VAL A 167 -8.85 -7.38 10.42
CA VAL A 167 -10.13 -6.66 10.41
C VAL A 167 -10.71 -6.58 11.82
N ASP A 168 -10.70 -7.69 12.56
CA ASP A 168 -11.29 -7.76 13.91
C ASP A 168 -10.50 -6.89 14.91
N LYS A 169 -9.17 -6.94 14.89
CA LYS A 169 -8.32 -6.06 15.72
C LYS A 169 -8.50 -4.57 15.40
N LEU A 170 -8.69 -4.24 14.13
CA LEU A 170 -8.92 -2.85 13.74
C LEU A 170 -10.32 -2.38 14.12
N LYS A 171 -11.33 -3.25 14.03
CA LYS A 171 -12.68 -2.98 14.56
C LYS A 171 -12.67 -2.76 16.07
N GLU A 172 -11.94 -3.58 16.80
CA GLU A 172 -11.77 -3.43 18.25
C GLU A 172 -11.09 -2.10 18.60
N ARG A 173 -10.06 -1.72 17.84
CA ARG A 173 -9.28 -0.51 18.10
C ARG A 173 -9.99 0.78 17.73
N PHE A 174 -10.72 0.80 16.62
CA PHE A 174 -11.29 2.03 16.04
C PHE A 174 -12.82 2.08 16.07
N GLY A 175 -13.47 0.95 16.35
CA GLY A 175 -14.91 0.84 16.27
C GLY A 175 -15.44 0.74 14.83
N VAL A 176 -16.72 0.45 14.73
CA VAL A 176 -17.50 0.44 13.48
C VAL A 176 -18.58 1.50 13.62
N PRO A 177 -18.74 2.41 12.66
CA PRO A 177 -19.77 3.44 12.72
C PRO A 177 -21.18 2.86 12.91
N LYS A 178 -21.99 3.49 13.71
CA LYS A 178 -23.37 3.01 14.03
C LYS A 178 -24.22 2.80 12.77
N ALA A 179 -24.10 3.68 11.77
CA ALA A 179 -24.83 3.54 10.50
C ALA A 179 -24.45 2.27 9.72
N ALA A 180 -23.16 1.85 9.76
CA ALA A 180 -22.73 0.61 9.11
C ALA A 180 -23.18 -0.66 9.85
N GLN A 181 -23.55 -0.53 11.14
CA GLN A 181 -24.10 -1.64 11.91
C GLN A 181 -25.57 -1.91 11.57
N GLU A 182 -26.31 -0.89 11.13
CA GLU A 182 -27.73 -1.03 10.78
C GLU A 182 -27.93 -1.67 9.40
N GLU A 183 -27.07 -1.41 8.43
CA GLU A 183 -27.12 -2.06 7.11
C GLU A 183 -26.89 -3.58 7.15
N GLY A 184 -26.17 -4.08 8.16
CA GLY A 184 -25.93 -5.52 8.36
C GLY A 184 -27.05 -6.25 9.12
N ARG A 185 -28.06 -5.54 9.62
CA ARG A 185 -29.17 -6.18 10.34
C ARG A 185 -30.16 -6.76 9.34
N PRO A 186 -30.48 -8.07 9.39
CA PRO A 186 -31.52 -8.63 8.54
C PRO A 186 -32.83 -7.87 8.76
N THR A 187 -33.42 -7.38 7.67
CA THR A 187 -34.71 -6.70 7.71
C THR A 187 -35.72 -7.64 8.38
N PRO A 188 -36.38 -7.25 9.46
CA PRO A 188 -37.39 -8.11 10.06
C PRO A 188 -38.45 -8.44 9.01
N PRO A 189 -38.97 -9.68 8.99
CA PRO A 189 -39.99 -10.07 8.05
C PRO A 189 -41.19 -9.12 8.14
N PRO A 190 -41.81 -8.76 7.02
CA PRO A 190 -42.97 -7.87 7.03
C PRO A 190 -44.03 -8.46 7.95
N SER A 191 -44.59 -7.62 8.84
CA SER A 191 -45.66 -8.00 9.72
C SER A 191 -46.83 -8.52 8.89
N PRO A 192 -47.46 -9.64 9.26
CA PRO A 192 -48.61 -10.15 8.54
C PRO A 192 -49.72 -9.08 8.50
N SER A 193 -50.18 -8.80 7.29
CA SER A 193 -51.29 -7.85 7.08
C SER A 193 -52.50 -8.33 7.88
N PRO A 194 -53.22 -7.44 8.58
CA PRO A 194 -54.43 -7.81 9.28
C PRO A 194 -55.43 -8.39 8.28
N THR A 195 -55.90 -9.59 8.54
CA THR A 195 -56.99 -10.23 7.78
C THR A 195 -58.24 -9.37 7.91
N PRO A 196 -58.89 -8.94 6.81
CA PRO A 196 -60.14 -8.18 6.87
C PRO A 196 -61.26 -9.07 7.46
N PRO A 197 -62.24 -8.47 8.15
CA PRO A 197 -63.34 -9.18 8.78
C PRO A 197 -64.29 -9.86 7.79
#